data_789d415acdf5abf5017a948cbaeca1bf
#
_entry.id   789d415acdf5abf5017a948cbaeca1bf
#
_cell.length_a   1.000
_cell.length_b   1.000
_cell.length_c   1.000
_cell.angle_alpha   90.00
_cell.angle_beta   90.00
_cell.angle_gamma   90.00
#
_symmetry.space_group_name_H-M   'P 1'
#
loop_
_entity.id
_entity.type
_entity.pdbx_description
1 polymer ?
#
loop_
_entity_poly.entity_id
_entity_poly.type
_entity_poly.pdbx_seq_one_letter_code
_entity_poly.pdbx_strand_id
1 'polypeptide(L)'
;MFFQFTAISFLASLLLVVGKQYDHMVNDHPGYNPENLAYVYIGAVDSTGRAKLIEETQRLPEVDAITTCYNLPFWGASGNNVYLPGDDRELFNIADLYDVGNDYLNVLEIPIVEGQYFTENTTSSQEILVSRNFIEYMKPFADWKDGAVGKTVQITGHDTKSESMPLFTIRGVFEDFRLGSIAGEEPRSCSIRKGRPNIWSFDTIAFLPRPYARRRI
;
A
#
# COMPACT_ATOMS: atom_id res chain seq x y z
N MET A 1 36.10 -33.05 24.17
CA MET A 1 34.88 -33.63 23.59
C MET A 1 33.63 -32.77 23.87
N PHE A 2 33.29 -32.42 25.09
CA PHE A 2 32.08 -31.60 25.36
C PHE A 2 32.01 -30.30 24.57
N PHE A 3 33.10 -29.55 24.52
CA PHE A 3 33.13 -28.25 23.81
C PHE A 3 32.85 -28.39 22.30
N GLN A 4 33.32 -29.44 21.67
CA GLN A 4 33.07 -29.73 20.25
C GLN A 4 31.59 -30.06 19.99
N PHE A 5 30.97 -30.88 20.85
CA PHE A 5 29.54 -31.19 20.74
C PHE A 5 28.65 -29.94 20.94
N THR A 6 28.99 -29.10 21.92
CA THR A 6 28.27 -27.86 22.15
C THR A 6 28.37 -26.91 20.96
N ALA A 7 29.58 -26.77 20.38
CA ALA A 7 29.79 -25.90 19.23
C ALA A 7 29.02 -26.41 17.98
N ILE A 8 29.07 -27.73 17.74
CA ILE A 8 28.35 -28.34 16.61
C ILE A 8 26.83 -28.18 16.78
N SER A 9 26.31 -28.46 17.97
CA SER A 9 24.87 -28.32 18.26
C SER A 9 24.41 -26.86 18.10
N PHE A 10 25.20 -25.91 18.56
CA PHE A 10 24.93 -24.49 18.39
C PHE A 10 24.89 -24.08 16.92
N LEU A 11 25.90 -24.48 16.14
CA LEU A 11 25.93 -24.19 14.69
C LEU A 11 24.78 -24.85 13.93
N ALA A 12 24.45 -26.11 14.26
CA ALA A 12 23.30 -26.78 13.66
C ALA A 12 21.98 -26.09 13.98
N SER A 13 21.78 -25.65 15.22
CA SER A 13 20.60 -24.88 15.65
C SER A 13 20.52 -23.54 14.92
N LEU A 14 21.64 -22.84 14.77
CA LEU A 14 21.72 -21.58 14.06
C LEU A 14 21.32 -21.75 12.58
N LEU A 15 21.85 -22.79 11.91
CA LEU A 15 21.50 -23.08 10.52
C LEU A 15 20.01 -23.41 10.35
N LEU A 16 19.41 -24.14 11.29
CA LEU A 16 17.97 -24.44 11.26
C LEU A 16 17.12 -23.16 11.44
N VAL A 17 17.52 -22.27 12.35
CA VAL A 17 16.84 -20.99 12.56
C VAL A 17 16.94 -20.12 11.30
N VAL A 18 18.13 -19.97 10.74
CA VAL A 18 18.34 -19.20 9.49
C VAL A 18 17.54 -19.80 8.34
N GLY A 19 17.55 -21.14 8.19
CA GLY A 19 16.76 -21.81 7.17
C GLY A 19 15.26 -21.55 7.31
N LYS A 20 14.71 -21.64 8.52
CA LYS A 20 13.29 -21.31 8.78
C LYS A 20 12.96 -19.84 8.54
N GLN A 21 13.86 -18.93 8.93
CA GLN A 21 13.67 -17.50 8.65
C GLN A 21 13.68 -17.23 7.15
N TYR A 22 14.60 -17.86 6.40
CA TYR A 22 14.65 -17.76 4.95
C TYR A 22 13.36 -18.29 4.29
N ASP A 23 12.89 -19.46 4.69
CA ASP A 23 11.64 -20.03 4.19
C ASP A 23 10.44 -19.11 4.47
N HIS A 24 10.37 -18.56 5.67
CA HIS A 24 9.32 -17.59 6.03
C HIS A 24 9.40 -16.32 5.18
N MET A 25 10.61 -15.80 4.96
CA MET A 25 10.82 -14.61 4.14
C MET A 25 10.44 -14.81 2.67
N VAL A 26 10.71 -16.00 2.11
CA VAL A 26 10.49 -16.27 0.68
C VAL A 26 9.05 -16.70 0.38
N ASN A 27 8.44 -17.47 1.31
CA ASN A 27 7.14 -18.10 1.07
C ASN A 27 5.97 -17.35 1.74
N ASP A 28 6.24 -16.34 2.55
CA ASP A 28 5.20 -15.58 3.20
C ASP A 28 4.49 -14.63 2.22
N HIS A 29 3.16 -14.70 2.20
CA HIS A 29 2.37 -13.88 1.29
C HIS A 29 2.42 -12.41 1.72
N PRO A 30 2.81 -11.48 0.83
CA PRO A 30 3.00 -10.08 1.22
C PRO A 30 1.69 -9.31 1.43
N GLY A 31 0.53 -9.96 1.30
CA GLY A 31 -0.78 -9.32 1.39
C GLY A 31 -1.27 -8.70 0.06
N TYR A 32 -0.48 -8.79 -0.99
CA TYR A 32 -0.84 -8.42 -2.37
C TYR A 32 -0.26 -9.46 -3.33
N ASN A 33 -0.76 -9.52 -4.57
CA ASN A 33 -0.27 -10.46 -5.58
C ASN A 33 0.87 -9.84 -6.41
N PRO A 34 2.13 -10.24 -6.20
CA PRO A 34 3.26 -9.75 -6.99
C PRO A 34 3.50 -10.54 -8.29
N GLU A 35 2.90 -11.75 -8.45
CA GLU A 35 3.33 -12.71 -9.48
C GLU A 35 3.06 -12.25 -10.91
N ASN A 36 1.99 -11.49 -11.11
CA ASN A 36 1.60 -11.01 -12.43
C ASN A 36 1.58 -9.49 -12.52
N LEU A 37 2.30 -8.81 -11.61
CA LEU A 37 2.37 -7.37 -11.60
C LEU A 37 3.51 -6.88 -12.47
N ALA A 38 3.20 -6.10 -13.51
CA ALA A 38 4.19 -5.36 -14.27
C ALA A 38 4.05 -3.86 -13.99
N TYR A 39 5.14 -3.12 -14.02
CA TYR A 39 5.12 -1.68 -13.80
C TYR A 39 6.14 -0.94 -14.66
N VAL A 40 5.84 0.33 -14.94
CA VAL A 40 6.70 1.23 -15.71
C VAL A 40 6.76 2.57 -15.00
N TYR A 41 7.97 3.08 -14.80
CA TYR A 41 8.21 4.43 -14.30
C TYR A 41 8.00 5.46 -15.40
N ILE A 42 7.11 6.42 -15.19
CA ILE A 42 6.72 7.43 -16.16
C ILE A 42 6.99 8.87 -15.69
N GLY A 43 7.79 9.05 -14.65
CA GLY A 43 8.08 10.36 -14.06
C GLY A 43 8.69 11.37 -15.04
N ALA A 44 9.43 10.89 -16.03
CA ALA A 44 10.05 11.73 -17.07
C ALA A 44 9.11 12.07 -18.24
N VAL A 45 7.89 11.53 -18.29
CA VAL A 45 6.92 11.73 -19.37
C VAL A 45 6.00 12.89 -19.02
N ASP A 46 5.71 13.77 -19.97
CA ASP A 46 4.75 14.87 -19.77
C ASP A 46 3.30 14.37 -19.61
N SER A 47 2.41 15.22 -19.15
CA SER A 47 1.03 14.85 -18.83
C SER A 47 0.27 14.26 -20.03
N THR A 48 0.50 14.80 -21.22
CA THR A 48 -0.14 14.33 -22.46
C THR A 48 0.38 12.95 -22.86
N GLY A 49 1.69 12.76 -22.79
CA GLY A 49 2.32 11.47 -23.04
C GLY A 49 1.90 10.40 -22.03
N ARG A 50 1.77 10.77 -20.75
CA ARG A 50 1.25 9.86 -19.70
C ARG A 50 -0.17 9.38 -20.00
N ALA A 51 -1.07 10.33 -20.32
CA ALA A 51 -2.46 9.98 -20.65
C ALA A 51 -2.52 9.04 -21.86
N LYS A 52 -1.76 9.31 -22.90
CA LYS A 52 -1.69 8.46 -24.08
C LYS A 52 -1.11 7.09 -23.78
N LEU A 53 -0.05 7.02 -22.98
CA LEU A 53 0.57 5.76 -22.59
C LEU A 53 -0.41 4.88 -21.79
N ILE A 54 -1.14 5.47 -20.86
CA ILE A 54 -2.18 4.75 -20.09
C ILE A 54 -3.26 4.23 -21.02
N GLU A 55 -3.78 5.08 -21.91
CA GLU A 55 -4.82 4.70 -22.86
C GLU A 55 -4.37 3.57 -23.80
N GLU A 56 -3.18 3.67 -24.39
CA GLU A 56 -2.65 2.64 -25.26
C GLU A 56 -2.36 1.33 -24.52
N THR A 57 -1.83 1.41 -23.30
CA THR A 57 -1.58 0.21 -22.46
C THR A 57 -2.91 -0.48 -22.11
N GLN A 58 -3.93 0.30 -21.77
CA GLN A 58 -5.25 -0.23 -21.43
C GLN A 58 -5.95 -0.94 -22.60
N ARG A 59 -5.61 -0.57 -23.83
CA ARG A 59 -6.13 -1.21 -25.06
C ARG A 59 -5.47 -2.54 -25.41
N LEU A 60 -4.35 -2.85 -24.77
CA LEU A 60 -3.64 -4.11 -25.03
C LEU A 60 -4.48 -5.30 -24.55
N PRO A 61 -4.71 -6.31 -25.41
CA PRO A 61 -5.51 -7.48 -25.04
C PRO A 61 -4.86 -8.34 -23.94
N GLU A 62 -3.56 -8.15 -23.73
CA GLU A 62 -2.76 -8.81 -22.71
C GLU A 62 -2.85 -8.13 -21.34
N VAL A 63 -3.47 -6.95 -21.24
CA VAL A 63 -3.64 -6.20 -20.00
C VAL A 63 -5.06 -6.40 -19.48
N ASP A 64 -5.17 -6.83 -18.23
CA ASP A 64 -6.46 -7.07 -17.58
C ASP A 64 -6.93 -5.84 -16.79
N ALA A 65 -6.02 -5.23 -16.03
CA ALA A 65 -6.28 -4.01 -15.28
C ALA A 65 -5.04 -3.12 -15.27
N ILE A 66 -5.24 -1.82 -15.12
CA ILE A 66 -4.17 -0.81 -15.07
C ILE A 66 -4.49 0.21 -13.99
N THR A 67 -3.46 0.65 -13.28
CA THR A 67 -3.56 1.74 -12.32
C THR A 67 -2.35 2.64 -12.39
N THR A 68 -2.47 3.81 -11.80
CA THR A 68 -1.37 4.75 -11.60
C THR A 68 -1.12 4.93 -10.12
N CYS A 69 0.12 5.10 -9.72
CA CYS A 69 0.45 5.31 -8.32
C CYS A 69 1.75 6.12 -8.16
N TYR A 70 1.90 6.72 -7.00
CA TYR A 70 3.15 7.33 -6.61
C TYR A 70 4.16 6.25 -6.18
N ASN A 71 3.71 5.29 -5.38
CA ASN A 71 4.53 4.20 -4.87
C ASN A 71 3.86 2.83 -5.04
N LEU A 72 4.70 1.81 -5.21
CA LEU A 72 4.32 0.41 -5.09
C LEU A 72 4.75 -0.15 -3.73
N PRO A 73 4.06 -1.16 -3.20
CA PRO A 73 4.31 -1.68 -1.85
C PRO A 73 5.76 -2.06 -1.57
N PHE A 74 6.44 -2.64 -2.55
CA PHE A 74 7.82 -3.13 -2.40
C PHE A 74 8.91 -2.04 -2.40
N TRP A 75 8.58 -0.79 -2.72
CA TRP A 75 9.54 0.32 -2.64
C TRP A 75 9.70 0.89 -1.24
N GLY A 76 8.84 0.46 -0.31
CA GLY A 76 8.82 0.99 1.04
C GLY A 76 8.00 2.27 1.15
N ALA A 77 8.07 2.89 2.30
CA ALA A 77 7.33 4.08 2.63
C ALA A 77 8.12 4.94 3.61
N SER A 78 7.92 6.25 3.60
CA SER A 78 8.42 7.14 4.63
C SER A 78 7.52 7.10 5.87
N GLY A 79 6.82 8.13 6.19
CA GLY A 79 5.90 8.13 7.31
C GLY A 79 5.15 9.44 7.41
N ASN A 80 3.88 9.33 7.77
CA ASN A 80 3.01 10.46 8.04
C ASN A 80 2.42 10.32 9.45
N ASN A 81 2.29 11.45 10.14
CA ASN A 81 1.73 11.48 11.49
C ASN A 81 0.21 11.61 11.43
N VAL A 82 -0.46 10.90 12.32
CA VAL A 82 -1.92 10.87 12.43
C VAL A 82 -2.36 11.62 13.67
N TYR A 83 -3.44 12.40 13.53
CA TYR A 83 -4.06 13.20 14.57
C TYR A 83 -5.59 13.03 14.53
N LEU A 84 -6.24 13.24 15.68
CA LEU A 84 -7.69 13.43 15.71
C LEU A 84 -8.04 14.90 15.44
N PRO A 85 -9.17 15.17 14.80
CA PRO A 85 -9.63 16.54 14.59
C PRO A 85 -9.79 17.30 15.91
N GLY A 86 -9.07 18.43 16.04
CA GLY A 86 -9.09 19.26 17.24
C GLY A 86 -8.16 18.79 18.37
N ASP A 87 -7.34 17.78 18.14
CA ASP A 87 -6.27 17.34 19.06
C ASP A 87 -4.90 17.55 18.37
N ASP A 88 -4.05 18.37 18.95
CA ASP A 88 -2.70 18.64 18.42
C ASP A 88 -1.70 17.52 18.79
N ARG A 89 -2.15 16.52 19.51
CA ARG A 89 -1.30 15.39 19.94
C ARG A 89 -1.16 14.38 18.80
N GLU A 90 0.07 14.11 18.39
CA GLU A 90 0.39 13.01 17.52
C GLU A 90 -0.02 11.67 18.16
N LEU A 91 -0.82 10.88 17.43
CA LEU A 91 -1.28 9.59 17.92
C LEU A 91 -0.28 8.50 17.59
N PHE A 92 0.07 8.38 16.33
CA PHE A 92 1.05 7.44 15.80
C PHE A 92 1.50 7.84 14.40
N ASN A 93 2.56 7.21 13.94
CA ASN A 93 3.08 7.37 12.59
C ASN A 93 2.62 6.20 11.72
N ILE A 94 2.10 6.50 10.53
CA ILE A 94 1.75 5.50 9.52
C ILE A 94 2.85 5.42 8.46
N ALA A 95 2.88 4.31 7.73
CA ALA A 95 3.50 4.31 6.42
C ALA A 95 2.77 5.33 5.53
N ASP A 96 3.44 5.86 4.54
CA ASP A 96 2.97 6.97 3.70
C ASP A 96 1.47 7.00 3.42
N LEU A 97 0.96 8.22 3.21
CA LEU A 97 -0.31 8.45 2.54
C LEU A 97 -0.08 8.30 1.04
N TYR A 98 -0.38 7.13 0.47
CA TYR A 98 -0.19 6.86 -0.95
C TYR A 98 -1.22 7.58 -1.82
N ASP A 99 -0.74 8.32 -2.80
CA ASP A 99 -1.55 8.81 -3.90
C ASP A 99 -1.71 7.71 -4.95
N VAL A 100 -2.94 7.29 -5.20
CA VAL A 100 -3.24 6.19 -6.12
C VAL A 100 -4.32 6.59 -7.13
N GLY A 101 -4.26 5.96 -8.29
CA GLY A 101 -5.30 6.04 -9.32
C GLY A 101 -6.47 5.11 -9.03
N ASN A 102 -7.34 5.00 -10.02
CA ASN A 102 -8.41 4.02 -9.98
C ASN A 102 -7.84 2.61 -9.98
N ASP A 103 -8.56 1.68 -9.39
CA ASP A 103 -8.28 0.24 -9.39
C ASP A 103 -6.96 -0.21 -8.72
N TYR A 104 -6.29 0.66 -7.95
CA TYR A 104 -5.02 0.30 -7.31
C TYR A 104 -5.12 -0.96 -6.46
N LEU A 105 -6.11 -1.05 -5.56
CA LEU A 105 -6.30 -2.25 -4.74
C LEU A 105 -6.70 -3.46 -5.57
N ASN A 106 -7.48 -3.27 -6.64
CA ASN A 106 -7.87 -4.34 -7.54
C ASN A 106 -6.66 -4.90 -8.33
N VAL A 107 -5.80 -4.03 -8.86
CA VAL A 107 -4.55 -4.43 -9.56
C VAL A 107 -3.61 -5.18 -8.64
N LEU A 108 -3.56 -4.82 -7.36
CA LEU A 108 -2.75 -5.51 -6.35
C LEU A 108 -3.47 -6.69 -5.69
N GLU A 109 -4.73 -6.94 -6.04
CA GLU A 109 -5.58 -7.99 -5.46
C GLU A 109 -5.74 -7.86 -3.93
N ILE A 110 -5.78 -6.62 -3.42
CA ILE A 110 -5.99 -6.33 -2.00
C ILE A 110 -7.48 -6.12 -1.73
N PRO A 111 -8.12 -6.96 -0.89
CA PRO A 111 -9.55 -6.87 -0.65
C PRO A 111 -9.93 -5.69 0.26
N ILE A 112 -11.09 -5.09 0.00
CA ILE A 112 -11.75 -4.16 0.92
C ILE A 112 -12.58 -4.98 1.90
N VAL A 113 -12.41 -4.70 3.18
CA VAL A 113 -13.08 -5.41 4.28
C VAL A 113 -14.24 -4.64 4.89
N GLU A 114 -14.23 -3.31 4.76
CA GLU A 114 -15.31 -2.44 5.23
C GLU A 114 -15.45 -1.24 4.28
N GLY A 115 -16.69 -0.80 4.02
CA GLY A 115 -16.94 0.36 3.16
C GLY A 115 -16.78 0.07 1.67
N GLN A 116 -16.31 1.05 0.92
CA GLN A 116 -16.24 1.01 -0.55
C GLN A 116 -14.97 1.70 -1.07
N TYR A 117 -14.53 1.28 -2.27
CA TYR A 117 -13.47 1.96 -3.00
C TYR A 117 -13.91 3.36 -3.47
N PHE A 118 -12.97 4.13 -3.97
CA PHE A 118 -13.25 5.43 -4.58
C PHE A 118 -14.17 5.27 -5.80
N THR A 119 -15.14 6.17 -5.94
CA THR A 119 -15.94 6.21 -7.16
C THR A 119 -15.25 7.07 -8.22
N GLU A 120 -15.63 6.89 -9.50
CA GLU A 120 -15.09 7.72 -10.59
C GLU A 120 -15.32 9.21 -10.35
N ASN A 121 -16.45 9.56 -9.77
CA ASN A 121 -16.82 10.94 -9.42
C ASN A 121 -16.21 11.47 -8.12
N THR A 122 -15.39 10.66 -7.43
CA THR A 122 -14.68 11.13 -6.23
C THR A 122 -13.61 12.14 -6.65
N THR A 123 -14.02 13.41 -6.68
CA THR A 123 -13.12 14.56 -6.94
C THR A 123 -12.48 15.08 -5.66
N SER A 124 -12.95 14.60 -4.51
CA SER A 124 -12.46 15.03 -3.21
C SER A 124 -11.16 14.31 -2.84
N SER A 125 -10.08 15.06 -2.77
CA SER A 125 -8.81 14.61 -2.17
C SER A 125 -8.90 14.45 -0.65
N GLN A 126 -10.10 14.57 -0.07
CA GLN A 126 -10.36 14.47 1.37
C GLN A 126 -10.90 13.09 1.78
N GLU A 127 -11.08 12.16 0.86
CA GLU A 127 -11.45 10.79 1.17
C GLU A 127 -10.20 9.89 1.13
N ILE A 128 -10.11 9.01 2.13
CA ILE A 128 -9.03 8.01 2.23
C ILE A 128 -9.59 6.61 2.46
N LEU A 129 -8.80 5.62 2.07
CA LEU A 129 -8.95 4.26 2.53
C LEU A 129 -7.80 3.97 3.50
N VAL A 130 -8.06 3.20 4.53
CA VAL A 130 -7.08 2.87 5.55
C VAL A 130 -6.92 1.36 5.68
N SER A 131 -5.76 0.90 6.11
CA SER A 131 -5.52 -0.52 6.36
C SER A 131 -6.23 -0.98 7.65
N ARG A 132 -6.45 -2.29 7.79
CA ARG A 132 -7.00 -2.87 9.02
C ARG A 132 -6.12 -2.52 10.22
N ASN A 133 -4.80 -2.58 10.06
CA ASN A 133 -3.85 -2.27 11.11
C ASN A 133 -3.94 -0.79 11.56
N PHE A 134 -4.29 0.13 10.65
CA PHE A 134 -4.59 1.52 11.02
C PHE A 134 -5.71 1.59 12.06
N ILE A 135 -6.76 0.80 11.89
CA ILE A 135 -7.89 0.77 12.84
C ILE A 135 -7.47 0.22 14.19
N GLU A 136 -6.61 -0.82 14.21
CA GLU A 136 -6.07 -1.36 15.45
C GLU A 136 -5.26 -0.29 16.23
N TYR A 137 -4.44 0.49 15.55
CA TYR A 137 -3.71 1.61 16.15
C TYR A 137 -4.62 2.74 16.64
N MET A 138 -5.78 2.93 16.02
CA MET A 138 -6.75 3.95 16.45
C MET A 138 -7.54 3.57 17.70
N LYS A 139 -7.72 2.28 17.99
CA LYS A 139 -8.54 1.79 19.12
C LYS A 139 -8.25 2.45 20.48
N PRO A 140 -7.00 2.72 20.87
CA PRO A 140 -6.70 3.37 22.16
C PRO A 140 -7.13 4.84 22.22
N PHE A 141 -7.33 5.47 21.08
CA PHE A 141 -7.54 6.92 20.96
C PHE A 141 -8.96 7.30 20.57
N ALA A 142 -9.67 6.39 19.90
CA ALA A 142 -11.01 6.64 19.38
C ALA A 142 -11.93 5.42 19.55
N ASP A 143 -13.10 5.63 20.12
CA ASP A 143 -14.11 4.59 20.31
C ASP A 143 -14.99 4.45 19.04
N TRP A 144 -14.47 3.76 18.02
CA TRP A 144 -15.18 3.52 16.76
C TRP A 144 -15.95 2.20 16.77
N LYS A 145 -16.81 2.00 17.79
CA LYS A 145 -17.61 0.78 17.92
C LYS A 145 -18.53 0.49 16.74
N ASP A 146 -18.96 1.58 16.05
CA ASP A 146 -19.86 1.48 14.90
C ASP A 146 -19.11 1.39 13.55
N GLY A 147 -17.82 1.05 13.58
CA GLY A 147 -16.97 1.00 12.40
C GLY A 147 -16.18 2.29 12.15
N ALA A 148 -15.24 2.21 11.22
CA ALA A 148 -14.34 3.32 10.88
C ALA A 148 -14.86 4.19 9.73
N VAL A 149 -15.73 3.65 8.89
CA VAL A 149 -16.26 4.36 7.70
C VAL A 149 -17.04 5.59 8.12
N GLY A 150 -16.76 6.72 7.47
CA GLY A 150 -17.36 8.03 7.77
C GLY A 150 -16.69 8.79 8.92
N LYS A 151 -15.74 8.20 9.62
CA LYS A 151 -14.93 8.88 10.64
C LYS A 151 -13.88 9.78 9.97
N THR A 152 -13.43 10.80 10.70
CA THR A 152 -12.46 11.77 10.21
C THR A 152 -11.16 11.71 10.99
N VAL A 153 -10.07 11.87 10.27
CA VAL A 153 -8.71 11.94 10.82
C VAL A 153 -7.92 13.04 10.11
N GLN A 154 -6.88 13.53 10.74
CA GLN A 154 -5.90 14.41 10.12
C GLN A 154 -4.59 13.66 9.94
N ILE A 155 -4.01 13.79 8.75
CA ILE A 155 -2.75 13.12 8.41
C ILE A 155 -1.83 14.17 7.80
N THR A 156 -0.58 14.24 8.27
CA THR A 156 0.43 15.11 7.67
C THR A 156 0.67 14.69 6.22
N GLY A 157 0.70 15.63 5.30
CA GLY A 157 1.00 15.38 3.88
C GLY A 157 2.44 15.76 3.54
N HIS A 158 2.87 15.41 2.32
CA HIS A 158 4.15 15.86 1.79
C HIS A 158 4.20 17.40 1.62
N ASP A 159 3.05 18.05 1.50
CA ASP A 159 2.93 19.50 1.35
C ASP A 159 2.68 20.18 2.72
N THR A 160 3.67 20.13 3.59
CA THR A 160 3.62 20.72 4.95
C THR A 160 3.66 22.26 4.97
N LYS A 161 3.46 22.94 3.86
CA LYS A 161 3.38 24.42 3.80
C LYS A 161 2.01 24.98 4.17
N SER A 162 1.01 24.14 4.40
CA SER A 162 -0.30 24.57 4.88
C SER A 162 -0.29 24.61 6.41
N GLU A 163 -0.63 25.75 6.98
CA GLU A 163 -0.79 25.95 8.43
C GLU A 163 -1.90 25.09 9.05
N SER A 164 -2.69 24.39 8.24
CA SER A 164 -3.71 23.44 8.69
C SER A 164 -3.49 22.06 8.10
N MET A 165 -3.39 21.06 8.97
CA MET A 165 -3.35 19.66 8.56
C MET A 165 -4.63 19.30 7.82
N PRO A 166 -4.55 18.62 6.65
CA PRO A 166 -5.71 18.24 5.90
C PRO A 166 -6.58 17.23 6.66
N LEU A 167 -7.89 17.46 6.63
CA LEU A 167 -8.89 16.57 7.21
C LEU A 167 -9.29 15.53 6.16
N PHE A 168 -9.27 14.27 6.55
CA PHE A 168 -9.66 13.15 5.70
C PHE A 168 -10.82 12.38 6.30
N THR A 169 -11.77 11.97 5.45
CA THR A 169 -12.86 11.06 5.81
C THR A 169 -12.53 9.65 5.37
N ILE A 170 -12.63 8.70 6.27
CA ILE A 170 -12.42 7.28 5.98
C ILE A 170 -13.62 6.77 5.17
N ARG A 171 -13.36 6.31 3.94
CA ARG A 171 -14.37 5.77 3.03
C ARG A 171 -14.46 4.25 3.10
N GLY A 172 -13.36 3.59 3.40
CA GLY A 172 -13.29 2.15 3.53
C GLY A 172 -12.02 1.69 4.19
N VAL A 173 -12.02 0.41 4.55
CA VAL A 173 -10.91 -0.30 5.17
C VAL A 173 -10.50 -1.44 4.26
N PHE A 174 -9.22 -1.58 3.98
CA PHE A 174 -8.66 -2.67 3.19
C PHE A 174 -7.80 -3.59 4.06
N GLU A 175 -7.54 -4.81 3.56
CA GLU A 175 -6.71 -5.79 4.23
C GLU A 175 -5.25 -5.34 4.25
N ASP A 176 -4.52 -5.70 5.31
CA ASP A 176 -3.13 -5.30 5.47
C ASP A 176 -2.22 -5.94 4.41
N PHE A 177 -1.23 -5.21 3.98
CA PHE A 177 -0.18 -5.70 3.11
C PHE A 177 1.19 -5.22 3.59
N ARG A 178 2.23 -5.96 3.21
CA ARG A 178 3.60 -5.65 3.60
C ARG A 178 4.16 -4.50 2.76
N LEU A 179 4.81 -3.57 3.42
CA LEU A 179 5.50 -2.45 2.80
C LEU A 179 7.01 -2.64 2.89
N GLY A 180 7.69 -2.43 1.77
CA GLY A 180 9.14 -2.53 1.69
C GLY A 180 9.67 -3.95 1.59
N SER A 181 10.88 -4.16 2.10
CA SER A 181 11.59 -5.44 2.03
C SER A 181 10.89 -6.53 2.83
N ILE A 182 10.96 -7.77 2.33
CA ILE A 182 10.50 -8.98 3.02
C ILE A 182 11.18 -9.15 4.40
N ALA A 183 12.37 -8.61 4.57
CA ALA A 183 13.09 -8.61 5.86
C ALA A 183 12.61 -7.50 6.82
N GLY A 184 11.67 -6.65 6.40
CA GLY A 184 11.11 -5.57 7.23
C GLY A 184 10.18 -6.09 8.32
N GLU A 185 9.97 -5.25 9.32
CA GLU A 185 9.01 -5.48 10.39
C GLU A 185 7.58 -5.65 9.86
N GLU A 186 6.67 -6.10 10.72
CA GLU A 186 5.24 -6.34 10.46
C GLU A 186 4.55 -5.28 9.58
N PRO A 187 3.44 -5.62 8.91
CA PRO A 187 2.73 -4.69 8.03
C PRO A 187 2.43 -3.39 8.77
N ARG A 188 3.03 -2.30 8.30
CA ARG A 188 2.79 -0.98 8.86
C ARG A 188 1.39 -0.53 8.52
N SER A 189 0.77 0.21 9.43
CA SER A 189 -0.49 0.88 9.10
C SER A 189 -0.28 1.79 7.89
N CYS A 190 -1.20 1.74 6.95
CA CYS A 190 -1.13 2.47 5.69
C CYS A 190 -2.45 3.20 5.41
N SER A 191 -2.37 4.28 4.69
CA SER A 191 -3.53 4.94 4.12
C SER A 191 -3.28 5.26 2.64
N ILE A 192 -4.35 5.22 1.85
CA ILE A 192 -4.32 5.56 0.43
C ILE A 192 -5.35 6.65 0.14
N ARG A 193 -5.00 7.56 -0.76
CA ARG A 193 -5.83 8.67 -1.20
C ARG A 193 -5.94 8.63 -2.72
N LYS A 194 -7.12 8.96 -3.25
CA LYS A 194 -7.26 9.16 -4.69
C LYS A 194 -6.46 10.40 -5.12
N GLY A 195 -5.42 10.19 -5.89
CA GLY A 195 -4.60 11.27 -6.43
C GLY A 195 -5.37 12.09 -7.45
N ARG A 196 -5.03 13.38 -7.56
CA ARG A 196 -5.63 14.27 -8.56
C ARG A 196 -5.02 13.97 -9.93
N PRO A 197 -5.81 13.80 -10.99
CA PRO A 197 -5.32 13.42 -12.31
C PRO A 197 -4.35 14.44 -12.94
N ASN A 198 -4.30 15.67 -12.43
CA ASN A 198 -3.51 16.77 -12.99
C ASN A 198 -2.28 17.15 -12.18
N ILE A 199 -1.93 16.42 -11.15
CA ILE A 199 -0.77 16.70 -10.32
C ILE A 199 0.29 15.62 -10.58
N TRP A 200 1.54 16.01 -10.52
CA TRP A 200 2.79 15.28 -10.66
C TRP A 200 2.94 14.03 -9.74
N SER A 201 1.86 13.58 -9.12
CA SER A 201 1.81 12.55 -8.09
C SER A 201 1.82 11.12 -8.61
N PHE A 202 1.78 10.88 -9.91
CA PHE A 202 1.83 9.52 -10.46
C PHE A 202 3.07 9.32 -11.31
N ASP A 203 4.06 8.74 -10.72
CA ASP A 203 5.31 8.43 -11.39
C ASP A 203 5.37 7.02 -11.96
N THR A 204 4.36 6.21 -11.66
CA THR A 204 4.34 4.79 -12.02
C THR A 204 2.98 4.35 -12.55
N ILE A 205 3.01 3.58 -13.61
CA ILE A 205 1.89 2.77 -14.08
C ILE A 205 2.14 1.34 -13.64
N ALA A 206 1.19 0.74 -12.94
CA ALA A 206 1.16 -0.69 -12.66
C ALA A 206 0.02 -1.33 -13.42
N PHE A 207 0.23 -2.52 -13.94
CA PHE A 207 -0.79 -3.25 -14.67
C PHE A 207 -0.71 -4.74 -14.41
N LEU A 208 -1.87 -5.39 -14.46
CA LEU A 208 -2.03 -6.82 -14.30
C LEU A 208 -2.12 -7.44 -15.70
N PRO A 209 -1.10 -8.17 -16.17
CA PRO A 209 -1.16 -8.88 -17.41
C PRO A 209 -2.16 -10.05 -17.30
N ARG A 210 -2.93 -10.28 -18.37
CA ARG A 210 -3.74 -11.49 -18.45
C ARG A 210 -2.86 -12.72 -18.37
N PRO A 211 -3.24 -13.73 -17.58
CA PRO A 211 -2.48 -14.98 -17.53
C PRO A 211 -2.44 -15.55 -18.95
N TYR A 212 -1.23 -15.80 -19.44
CA TYR A 212 -1.02 -16.39 -20.76
C TYR A 212 -1.70 -17.75 -20.78
N ALA A 213 -2.82 -17.85 -21.46
CA ALA A 213 -3.47 -19.13 -21.68
C ALA A 213 -2.45 -20.01 -22.40
N ARG A 214 -1.80 -20.94 -21.68
CA ARG A 214 -0.91 -21.93 -22.29
C ARG A 214 -1.74 -22.63 -23.38
N ARG A 215 -1.52 -22.24 -24.63
CA ARG A 215 -2.01 -23.06 -25.76
C ARG A 215 -1.39 -24.44 -25.53
N ARG A 216 -2.23 -25.39 -25.17
CA ARG A 216 -1.82 -26.81 -25.23
C ARG A 216 -1.47 -27.06 -26.68
N ILE A 217 -0.20 -27.27 -26.94
CA ILE A 217 0.33 -27.84 -28.16
C ILE A 217 0.04 -29.34 -28.10
#